data_fc0ebc687f1b7127d11d01fca4cb8624
#
_entry.id   fc0ebc687f1b7127d11d01fca4cb8624
#
_cell.length_a   1.000
_cell.length_b   1.000
_cell.length_c   1.000
_cell.angle_alpha   90.00
_cell.angle_beta   90.00
_cell.angle_gamma   90.00
#
_symmetry.space_group_name_H-M   'P 1'
#
loop_
_entity.id
_entity.type
_entity.pdbx_description
1 polymer ?
#
loop_
_entity_poly.entity_id
_entity_poly.type
_entity_poly.pdbx_seq_one_letter_code
_entity_poly.pdbx_strand_id
1 'polypeptide(L)'
;MQNLPHFLFALFLALPLGTHADQVASRFEKKIETTLELDFLLSLPNGYESEEKKKWPLVVFLHGAGERGTELNKVAIHGPPMKAAAGEKFPFILASPQCPGGEWWTEQPVIELIDYLEEKYRVDANRIYLTGLSMGGYGTWHFATLAPEKFAAIAPICGGGIPYKMRYIKNLPVWAFHGDKDTAVPLEESSRLVDELKRQGNTQAKITIYPDVGHNCWSEAYKVPKLYEWLLSHQRVDLSALF
;
A
#
# COMPACT_ATOMS: atom_id res chain seq x y z
N MET A 1 -4.05 -80.72 7.89
CA MET A 1 -3.82 -79.75 6.80
C MET A 1 -3.23 -78.50 7.48
N GLN A 2 -1.90 -78.40 7.40
CA GLN A 2 -1.10 -77.35 8.06
C GLN A 2 -0.84 -76.25 7.08
N ASN A 3 -1.20 -75.01 7.41
CA ASN A 3 -0.87 -73.83 6.64
C ASN A 3 0.55 -73.38 6.95
N LEU A 4 1.43 -73.40 5.93
CA LEU A 4 2.75 -72.75 5.97
C LEU A 4 2.63 -71.25 5.77
N PRO A 5 3.33 -70.44 6.55
CA PRO A 5 3.39 -68.99 6.30
C PRO A 5 4.43 -68.71 5.20
N HIS A 6 4.04 -67.90 4.24
CA HIS A 6 4.92 -67.36 3.21
C HIS A 6 5.79 -66.25 3.83
N PHE A 7 7.08 -66.54 3.97
CA PHE A 7 8.09 -65.50 4.29
C PHE A 7 8.42 -64.71 3.03
N LEU A 8 8.00 -63.45 3.01
CA LEU A 8 8.45 -62.48 2.00
C LEU A 8 9.90 -62.07 2.35
N PHE A 9 10.87 -62.52 1.58
CA PHE A 9 12.23 -62.02 1.64
C PHE A 9 12.26 -60.64 0.99
N ALA A 10 12.35 -59.57 1.80
CA ALA A 10 12.66 -58.25 1.29
C ALA A 10 14.16 -58.19 0.91
N LEU A 11 14.43 -58.13 -0.39
CA LEU A 11 15.75 -57.89 -0.92
C LEU A 11 16.14 -56.44 -0.70
N PHE A 12 16.90 -56.14 0.34
CA PHE A 12 17.53 -54.81 0.52
C PHE A 12 18.64 -54.69 -0.52
N LEU A 13 18.37 -54.00 -1.63
CA LEU A 13 19.42 -53.49 -2.50
C LEU A 13 20.15 -52.37 -1.73
N ALA A 14 21.34 -52.64 -1.27
CA ALA A 14 22.25 -51.62 -0.77
C ALA A 14 22.69 -50.75 -1.96
N LEU A 15 22.12 -49.56 -2.06
CA LEU A 15 22.59 -48.51 -2.97
C LEU A 15 24.01 -48.07 -2.51
N PRO A 16 24.96 -47.89 -3.43
CA PRO A 16 26.27 -47.38 -3.07
C PRO A 16 26.13 -45.98 -2.49
N LEU A 17 26.74 -45.73 -1.33
CA LEU A 17 26.91 -44.41 -0.74
C LEU A 17 27.78 -43.55 -1.67
N GLY A 18 27.15 -42.91 -2.64
CA GLY A 18 27.77 -41.86 -3.42
C GLY A 18 27.99 -40.64 -2.51
N THR A 19 29.22 -40.10 -2.54
CA THR A 19 29.66 -38.98 -1.73
C THR A 19 29.12 -37.60 -2.24
N HIS A 20 28.12 -37.61 -3.09
CA HIS A 20 27.40 -36.42 -3.52
C HIS A 20 25.97 -36.50 -3.01
N ALA A 21 25.55 -35.49 -2.21
CA ALA A 21 24.16 -35.35 -1.85
C ALA A 21 23.39 -35.00 -3.12
N ASP A 22 22.68 -35.97 -3.68
CA ASP A 22 21.84 -35.77 -4.85
C ASP A 22 20.70 -34.83 -4.45
N GLN A 23 20.60 -33.66 -5.12
CA GLN A 23 19.49 -32.78 -4.98
C GLN A 23 18.29 -33.37 -5.72
N VAL A 24 17.18 -33.57 -5.01
CA VAL A 24 15.93 -34.06 -5.58
C VAL A 24 14.94 -32.90 -5.70
N ALA A 25 14.43 -32.72 -6.92
CA ALA A 25 13.35 -31.75 -7.13
C ALA A 25 12.08 -32.24 -6.39
N SER A 26 11.56 -31.41 -5.51
CA SER A 26 10.32 -31.69 -4.79
C SER A 26 9.42 -30.48 -4.78
N ARG A 27 8.11 -30.69 -4.65
CA ARG A 27 7.09 -29.65 -4.59
C ARG A 27 6.37 -29.73 -3.25
N PHE A 28 6.25 -28.57 -2.62
CA PHE A 28 5.35 -28.37 -1.48
C PHE A 28 4.09 -27.66 -1.98
N GLU A 29 2.91 -28.16 -1.58
CA GLU A 29 1.62 -27.55 -1.88
C GLU A 29 0.75 -27.63 -0.63
N LYS A 30 0.17 -26.47 -0.23
CA LYS A 30 -0.79 -26.38 0.88
C LYS A 30 -1.81 -25.32 0.55
N LYS A 31 -3.10 -25.68 0.53
CA LYS A 31 -4.20 -24.73 0.49
C LYS A 31 -4.34 -24.06 1.85
N ILE A 32 -4.40 -22.72 1.87
CA ILE A 32 -4.67 -21.93 3.06
C ILE A 32 -5.94 -21.12 2.78
N GLU A 33 -6.88 -21.19 3.71
CA GLU A 33 -8.07 -20.32 3.73
C GLU A 33 -7.90 -19.34 4.89
N THR A 34 -8.06 -18.05 4.63
CA THR A 34 -7.97 -17.00 5.62
C THR A 34 -9.11 -16.02 5.47
N THR A 35 -9.57 -15.46 6.59
CA THR A 35 -10.47 -14.30 6.61
C THR A 35 -9.61 -13.05 6.65
N LEU A 36 -9.91 -12.08 5.77
CA LEU A 36 -9.26 -10.78 5.77
C LEU A 36 -10.15 -9.80 6.52
N GLU A 37 -9.59 -9.16 7.53
CA GLU A 37 -10.28 -8.17 8.37
C GLU A 37 -9.42 -6.92 8.47
N LEU A 38 -10.03 -5.75 8.32
CA LEU A 38 -9.34 -4.48 8.45
C LEU A 38 -10.35 -3.39 8.85
N ASP A 39 -10.26 -2.93 10.09
CA ASP A 39 -11.07 -1.80 10.56
C ASP A 39 -10.63 -0.50 9.90
N PHE A 40 -11.58 0.36 9.54
CA PHE A 40 -11.27 1.65 8.92
C PHE A 40 -12.27 2.74 9.26
N LEU A 41 -11.78 3.99 9.31
CA LEU A 41 -12.63 5.18 9.30
C LEU A 41 -13.04 5.52 7.87
N LEU A 42 -14.30 5.87 7.67
CA LEU A 42 -14.83 6.31 6.38
C LEU A 42 -15.45 7.71 6.52
N SER A 43 -15.07 8.61 5.63
CA SER A 43 -15.70 9.92 5.48
C SER A 43 -16.21 10.09 4.07
N LEU A 44 -17.49 10.40 3.92
CA LEU A 44 -18.14 10.63 2.64
C LEU A 44 -18.16 12.13 2.31
N PRO A 45 -18.04 12.51 1.03
CA PRO A 45 -18.06 13.92 0.60
C PRO A 45 -19.44 14.54 0.75
N ASN A 46 -19.48 15.88 0.81
CA ASN A 46 -20.76 16.59 0.73
C ASN A 46 -21.47 16.26 -0.58
N GLY A 47 -22.78 16.05 -0.52
CA GLY A 47 -23.60 15.71 -1.68
C GLY A 47 -23.55 14.22 -2.03
N TYR A 48 -22.85 13.38 -1.28
CA TYR A 48 -22.80 11.95 -1.57
C TYR A 48 -24.20 11.35 -1.66
N GLU A 49 -25.08 11.60 -0.71
CA GLU A 49 -26.44 11.05 -0.71
C GLU A 49 -27.36 11.67 -1.79
N SER A 50 -27.20 12.95 -2.07
CA SER A 50 -28.06 13.66 -3.04
C SER A 50 -27.67 13.50 -4.49
N GLU A 51 -26.40 13.18 -4.79
CA GLU A 51 -25.88 12.99 -6.14
C GLU A 51 -25.73 11.49 -6.47
N GLU A 52 -26.85 10.74 -6.49
CA GLU A 52 -26.89 9.29 -6.56
C GLU A 52 -26.13 8.67 -7.76
N LYS A 53 -26.06 9.38 -8.89
CA LYS A 53 -25.39 8.90 -10.12
C LYS A 53 -23.91 9.26 -10.19
N LYS A 54 -23.45 10.15 -9.31
CA LYS A 54 -22.08 10.63 -9.33
C LYS A 54 -21.13 9.59 -8.72
N LYS A 55 -20.05 9.32 -9.44
CA LYS A 55 -18.90 8.59 -8.88
C LYS A 55 -17.90 9.57 -8.30
N TRP A 56 -17.30 9.20 -7.18
CA TRP A 56 -16.45 10.06 -6.38
C TRP A 56 -15.02 9.55 -6.36
N PRO A 57 -14.01 10.45 -6.34
CA PRO A 57 -12.64 10.05 -6.09
C PRO A 57 -12.52 9.33 -4.74
N LEU A 58 -11.58 8.39 -4.63
CA LEU A 58 -11.23 7.73 -3.38
C LEU A 58 -9.81 8.11 -2.98
N VAL A 59 -9.62 8.57 -1.75
CA VAL A 59 -8.31 8.72 -1.12
C VAL A 59 -8.20 7.70 0.01
N VAL A 60 -7.20 6.84 -0.06
CA VAL A 60 -6.84 5.92 1.02
C VAL A 60 -5.66 6.51 1.78
N PHE A 61 -5.79 6.62 3.09
CA PHE A 61 -4.77 7.17 3.99
C PHE A 61 -4.21 6.09 4.91
N LEU A 62 -2.90 5.90 4.90
CA LEU A 62 -2.18 4.97 5.75
C LEU A 62 -1.46 5.73 6.88
N HIS A 63 -1.80 5.44 8.12
CA HIS A 63 -1.21 6.08 9.30
C HIS A 63 0.21 5.59 9.61
N GLY A 64 0.88 6.22 10.56
CA GLY A 64 2.19 5.86 11.05
C GLY A 64 2.18 4.72 12.08
N ALA A 65 3.36 4.35 12.56
CA ALA A 65 3.50 3.25 13.51
C ALA A 65 2.83 3.53 14.88
N GLY A 66 2.66 4.80 15.25
CA GLY A 66 2.07 5.19 16.53
C GLY A 66 0.57 4.92 16.64
N GLU A 67 -0.14 4.85 15.52
CA GLU A 67 -1.60 4.70 15.47
C GLU A 67 -2.04 3.25 15.29
N ARG A 68 -1.11 2.29 15.31
CA ARG A 68 -1.40 0.85 15.27
C ARG A 68 -2.22 0.40 16.48
N GLY A 69 -2.99 -0.66 16.30
CA GLY A 69 -3.75 -1.31 17.38
C GLY A 69 -5.18 -1.59 17.02
N THR A 70 -6.07 -1.55 18.02
CA THR A 70 -7.51 -1.82 17.90
C THR A 70 -8.38 -0.62 18.26
N GLU A 71 -7.77 0.50 18.63
CA GLU A 71 -8.47 1.74 18.95
C GLU A 71 -8.60 2.61 17.71
N LEU A 72 -9.64 2.39 16.92
CA LEU A 72 -9.81 2.98 15.59
C LEU A 72 -9.75 4.52 15.58
N ASN A 73 -10.13 5.19 16.67
CA ASN A 73 -10.05 6.66 16.79
C ASN A 73 -8.60 7.18 16.75
N LYS A 74 -7.59 6.36 17.03
CA LYS A 74 -6.18 6.74 16.90
C LYS A 74 -5.80 7.09 15.47
N VAL A 75 -6.47 6.49 14.48
CA VAL A 75 -6.24 6.78 13.06
C VAL A 75 -6.51 8.26 12.74
N ALA A 76 -7.36 8.93 13.51
CA ALA A 76 -7.69 10.34 13.34
C ALA A 76 -6.76 11.32 14.08
N ILE A 77 -5.58 10.89 14.55
CA ILE A 77 -4.62 11.78 15.24
C ILE A 77 -3.87 12.67 14.23
N HIS A 78 -3.63 12.19 13.02
CA HIS A 78 -2.84 12.89 12.00
C HIS A 78 -3.53 12.88 10.61
N GLY A 79 -3.09 13.78 9.75
CA GLY A 79 -3.43 13.78 8.32
C GLY A 79 -4.90 14.04 7.97
N PRO A 80 -5.36 13.53 6.84
CA PRO A 80 -6.74 13.73 6.38
C PRO A 80 -7.82 13.28 7.37
N PRO A 81 -7.73 12.11 8.05
CA PRO A 81 -8.78 11.70 8.98
C PRO A 81 -8.87 12.60 10.21
N MET A 82 -7.77 13.22 10.68
CA MET A 82 -7.80 14.24 11.73
C MET A 82 -8.66 15.45 11.31
N LYS A 83 -8.48 15.92 10.09
CA LYS A 83 -9.25 17.03 9.54
C LYS A 83 -10.73 16.68 9.36
N ALA A 84 -11.01 15.46 8.87
CA ALA A 84 -12.38 14.95 8.75
C ALA A 84 -13.07 14.87 10.13
N ALA A 85 -12.37 14.39 11.16
CA ALA A 85 -12.86 14.33 12.53
C ALA A 85 -13.13 15.74 13.10
N ALA A 86 -12.36 16.75 12.69
CA ALA A 86 -12.59 18.15 13.02
C ALA A 86 -13.71 18.83 12.18
N GLY A 87 -14.41 18.06 11.32
CA GLY A 87 -15.56 18.55 10.53
C GLY A 87 -15.21 19.05 9.13
N GLU A 88 -13.93 19.00 8.71
CA GLU A 88 -13.54 19.35 7.33
C GLU A 88 -14.16 18.35 6.35
N LYS A 89 -14.75 18.86 5.27
CA LYS A 89 -15.36 18.04 4.21
C LYS A 89 -14.48 18.05 2.98
N PHE A 90 -14.11 16.86 2.53
CA PHE A 90 -13.33 16.66 1.32
C PHE A 90 -14.24 16.41 0.10
N PRO A 91 -13.81 16.75 -1.13
CA PRO A 91 -14.56 16.44 -2.34
C PRO A 91 -14.32 15.00 -2.84
N PHE A 92 -13.96 14.07 -1.94
CA PHE A 92 -13.65 12.67 -2.20
C PHE A 92 -14.07 11.78 -1.03
N ILE A 93 -14.24 10.50 -1.28
CA ILE A 93 -14.37 9.47 -0.25
C ILE A 93 -13.00 9.30 0.40
N LEU A 94 -12.93 9.39 1.73
CA LEU A 94 -11.71 9.16 2.49
C LEU A 94 -11.87 7.85 3.28
N ALA A 95 -11.01 6.88 3.00
CA ALA A 95 -10.87 5.65 3.76
C ALA A 95 -9.54 5.62 4.50
N SER A 96 -9.58 5.38 5.80
CA SER A 96 -8.40 5.39 6.67
C SER A 96 -8.40 4.13 7.52
N PRO A 97 -7.81 3.02 7.02
CA PRO A 97 -7.72 1.77 7.76
C PRO A 97 -6.77 1.88 8.95
N GLN A 98 -6.93 0.96 9.92
CA GLN A 98 -6.04 0.80 11.04
C GLN A 98 -5.21 -0.47 10.90
N CYS A 99 -3.89 -0.33 10.89
CA CYS A 99 -2.95 -1.44 10.95
C CYS A 99 -2.96 -2.04 12.37
N PRO A 100 -3.05 -3.36 12.55
CA PRO A 100 -3.00 -4.00 13.86
C PRO A 100 -1.69 -3.74 14.62
N GLY A 101 -1.74 -3.94 15.93
CA GLY A 101 -0.58 -3.78 16.81
C GLY A 101 0.52 -4.77 16.47
N GLY A 102 1.77 -4.28 16.33
CA GLY A 102 2.94 -5.11 16.03
C GLY A 102 3.14 -5.42 14.54
N GLU A 103 2.18 -5.10 13.68
CA GLU A 103 2.22 -5.39 12.24
C GLU A 103 2.67 -4.19 11.39
N TRP A 104 2.85 -4.45 10.11
CA TRP A 104 3.19 -3.45 9.11
C TRP A 104 2.15 -3.39 8.01
N TRP A 105 2.08 -2.24 7.29
CA TRP A 105 1.17 -2.08 6.15
C TRP A 105 1.38 -3.10 5.05
N THR A 106 2.61 -3.59 4.86
CA THR A 106 2.94 -4.57 3.82
C THR A 106 2.23 -5.92 3.97
N GLU A 107 1.66 -6.18 5.14
CA GLU A 107 0.97 -7.43 5.51
C GLU A 107 -0.56 -7.25 5.54
N GLN A 108 -1.06 -6.01 5.31
CA GLN A 108 -2.47 -5.70 5.44
C GLN A 108 -3.22 -5.80 4.10
N PRO A 109 -4.52 -6.16 4.11
CA PRO A 109 -5.33 -6.32 2.90
C PRO A 109 -5.84 -4.96 2.36
N VAL A 110 -4.94 -4.03 2.08
CA VAL A 110 -5.30 -2.67 1.62
C VAL A 110 -5.87 -2.68 0.20
N ILE A 111 -5.40 -3.58 -0.66
CA ILE A 111 -5.91 -3.69 -2.04
C ILE A 111 -7.33 -4.27 -2.00
N GLU A 112 -7.56 -5.30 -1.19
CA GLU A 112 -8.87 -5.91 -1.00
C GLU A 112 -9.86 -4.93 -0.35
N LEU A 113 -9.39 -4.06 0.54
CA LEU A 113 -10.22 -2.96 1.06
C LEU A 113 -10.61 -1.99 -0.07
N ILE A 114 -9.70 -1.65 -0.98
CA ILE A 114 -10.03 -0.80 -2.14
C ILE A 114 -11.09 -1.47 -3.01
N ASP A 115 -10.95 -2.76 -3.31
CA ASP A 115 -11.93 -3.52 -4.09
C ASP A 115 -13.31 -3.54 -3.41
N TYR A 116 -13.34 -3.78 -2.10
CA TYR A 116 -14.55 -3.69 -1.29
C TYR A 116 -15.21 -2.30 -1.38
N LEU A 117 -14.40 -1.22 -1.31
CA LEU A 117 -14.91 0.15 -1.40
C LEU A 117 -15.46 0.47 -2.80
N GLU A 118 -14.83 -0.03 -3.87
CA GLU A 118 -15.34 0.10 -5.24
C GLU A 118 -16.69 -0.60 -5.43
N GLU A 119 -16.90 -1.74 -4.75
CA GLU A 119 -18.16 -2.48 -4.80
C GLU A 119 -19.29 -1.84 -3.98
N LYS A 120 -18.96 -1.31 -2.80
CA LYS A 120 -19.95 -0.84 -1.82
C LYS A 120 -20.28 0.64 -1.95
N TYR A 121 -19.39 1.43 -2.54
CA TYR A 121 -19.55 2.88 -2.63
C TYR A 121 -19.41 3.34 -4.08
N ARG A 122 -19.91 4.54 -4.38
CA ARG A 122 -19.83 5.13 -5.73
C ARG A 122 -18.42 5.68 -6.00
N VAL A 123 -17.42 4.82 -5.96
CA VAL A 123 -16.04 5.15 -6.27
C VAL A 123 -15.85 5.30 -7.77
N ASP A 124 -15.10 6.31 -8.18
CA ASP A 124 -14.57 6.44 -9.53
C ASP A 124 -13.26 5.65 -9.62
N ALA A 125 -13.30 4.49 -10.24
CA ALA A 125 -12.15 3.59 -10.39
C ALA A 125 -10.93 4.23 -11.09
N ASN A 126 -11.13 5.31 -11.84
CA ASN A 126 -10.05 6.05 -12.48
C ASN A 126 -9.46 7.15 -11.57
N ARG A 127 -10.01 7.36 -10.38
CA ARG A 127 -9.57 8.40 -9.44
C ARG A 127 -9.39 7.84 -8.04
N ILE A 128 -8.53 6.84 -7.91
CA ILE A 128 -8.12 6.24 -6.63
C ILE A 128 -6.70 6.70 -6.32
N TYR A 129 -6.50 7.22 -5.13
CA TYR A 129 -5.25 7.79 -4.67
C TYR A 129 -4.83 7.17 -3.34
N LEU A 130 -3.52 7.05 -3.16
CA LEU A 130 -2.95 6.51 -1.93
C LEU A 130 -1.97 7.52 -1.32
N THR A 131 -2.10 7.75 -0.03
CA THR A 131 -1.17 8.59 0.74
C THR A 131 -0.97 8.00 2.13
N GLY A 132 0.12 8.34 2.75
CA GLY A 132 0.40 7.87 4.11
C GLY A 132 1.67 8.48 4.66
N LEU A 133 1.83 8.45 5.97
CA LEU A 133 2.96 9.04 6.69
C LEU A 133 3.83 7.99 7.37
N SER A 134 5.14 8.17 7.40
CA SER A 134 6.09 7.30 8.10
C SER A 134 5.91 5.83 7.67
N MET A 135 5.53 4.93 8.56
CA MET A 135 5.15 3.55 8.22
C MET A 135 4.11 3.49 7.09
N GLY A 136 3.10 4.39 7.10
CA GLY A 136 2.13 4.54 6.01
C GLY A 136 2.73 5.10 4.73
N GLY A 137 3.80 5.89 4.83
CA GLY A 137 4.61 6.32 3.68
C GLY A 137 5.30 5.14 3.00
N TYR A 138 5.86 4.21 3.78
CA TYR A 138 6.39 2.94 3.28
C TYR A 138 5.27 2.09 2.65
N GLY A 139 4.11 1.99 3.32
CA GLY A 139 2.93 1.31 2.78
C GLY A 139 2.48 1.91 1.45
N THR A 140 2.50 3.23 1.32
CA THR A 140 2.15 3.94 0.07
C THR A 140 3.05 3.51 -1.09
N TRP A 141 4.36 3.49 -0.90
CA TRP A 141 5.30 2.99 -1.90
C TRP A 141 5.11 1.50 -2.19
N HIS A 142 4.87 0.70 -1.14
CA HIS A 142 4.68 -0.74 -1.28
C HIS A 142 3.46 -1.08 -2.15
N PHE A 143 2.28 -0.59 -1.79
CA PHE A 143 1.04 -0.91 -2.51
C PHE A 143 1.02 -0.33 -3.92
N ALA A 144 1.61 0.83 -4.13
CA ALA A 144 1.76 1.38 -5.47
C ALA A 144 2.58 0.45 -6.39
N THR A 145 3.62 -0.21 -5.85
CA THR A 145 4.41 -1.18 -6.64
C THR A 145 3.79 -2.56 -6.73
N LEU A 146 2.86 -2.90 -5.83
CA LEU A 146 2.14 -4.16 -5.80
C LEU A 146 0.98 -4.18 -6.81
N ALA A 147 0.20 -3.09 -6.85
CA ALA A 147 -0.99 -2.93 -7.69
C ALA A 147 -0.98 -1.57 -8.40
N PRO A 148 -0.01 -1.31 -9.31
CA PRO A 148 0.16 -0.01 -9.95
C PRO A 148 -1.06 0.42 -10.78
N GLU A 149 -1.83 -0.55 -11.26
CA GLU A 149 -3.05 -0.33 -12.04
C GLU A 149 -4.22 0.20 -11.21
N LYS A 150 -4.15 0.15 -9.89
CA LYS A 150 -5.21 0.69 -9.01
C LYS A 150 -5.16 2.20 -8.85
N PHE A 151 -3.99 2.82 -8.94
CA PHE A 151 -3.80 4.19 -8.51
C PHE A 151 -3.66 5.19 -9.67
N ALA A 152 -4.32 6.33 -9.53
CA ALA A 152 -4.17 7.48 -10.42
C ALA A 152 -2.95 8.35 -10.03
N ALA A 153 -2.65 8.46 -8.75
CA ALA A 153 -1.47 9.13 -8.20
C ALA A 153 -1.24 8.69 -6.75
N ILE A 154 -0.01 8.87 -6.25
CA ILE A 154 0.34 8.61 -4.85
C ILE A 154 1.09 9.77 -4.21
N ALA A 155 0.90 9.92 -2.89
CA ALA A 155 1.60 10.94 -2.11
C ALA A 155 2.21 10.33 -0.82
N PRO A 156 3.38 9.67 -0.90
CA PRO A 156 4.08 9.14 0.26
C PRO A 156 4.78 10.24 1.05
N ILE A 157 4.64 10.23 2.38
CA ILE A 157 5.22 11.24 3.27
C ILE A 157 6.17 10.59 4.26
N CYS A 158 7.41 11.09 4.35
CA CYS A 158 8.52 10.62 5.19
C CYS A 158 8.61 9.09 5.27
N GLY A 159 8.51 8.44 4.12
CA GLY A 159 8.59 6.99 3.97
C GLY A 159 9.68 6.58 3.00
N GLY A 160 9.80 5.29 2.77
CA GLY A 160 10.77 4.71 1.85
C GLY A 160 10.26 3.46 1.18
N GLY A 161 11.13 2.83 0.39
CA GLY A 161 10.79 1.63 -0.36
C GLY A 161 12.00 1.02 -1.05
N ILE A 162 11.76 0.18 -2.03
CA ILE A 162 12.78 -0.56 -2.75
C ILE A 162 13.00 0.09 -4.11
N PRO A 163 14.17 0.72 -4.39
CA PRO A 163 14.40 1.45 -5.65
C PRO A 163 14.19 0.59 -6.89
N TYR A 164 14.62 -0.64 -6.87
CA TYR A 164 14.43 -1.61 -7.96
C TYR A 164 12.95 -1.78 -8.35
N LYS A 165 12.00 -1.65 -7.41
CA LYS A 165 10.56 -1.77 -7.70
C LYS A 165 9.96 -0.55 -8.41
N MET A 166 10.67 0.58 -8.47
CA MET A 166 10.17 1.81 -9.11
C MET A 166 9.83 1.61 -10.59
N ARG A 167 10.43 0.63 -11.24
CA ARG A 167 10.11 0.25 -12.62
C ARG A 167 8.64 -0.14 -12.83
N TYR A 168 7.97 -0.65 -11.79
CA TYR A 168 6.56 -1.03 -11.88
C TYR A 168 5.61 0.18 -11.90
N ILE A 169 6.08 1.31 -11.36
CA ILE A 169 5.32 2.56 -11.27
C ILE A 169 5.97 3.71 -12.07
N LYS A 170 6.77 3.38 -13.07
CA LYS A 170 7.52 4.37 -13.88
C LYS A 170 6.64 5.43 -14.54
N ASN A 171 5.35 5.19 -14.73
CA ASN A 171 4.39 6.12 -15.33
C ASN A 171 3.41 6.71 -14.31
N LEU A 172 3.45 6.27 -13.04
CA LEU A 172 2.54 6.74 -12.01
C LEU A 172 2.97 8.13 -11.53
N PRO A 173 2.06 9.10 -11.45
CA PRO A 173 2.30 10.38 -10.79
C PRO A 173 2.63 10.19 -9.31
N VAL A 174 3.76 10.76 -8.87
CA VAL A 174 4.23 10.66 -7.48
C VAL A 174 4.63 12.03 -6.96
N TRP A 175 4.09 12.40 -5.81
CA TRP A 175 4.55 13.58 -5.08
C TRP A 175 4.95 13.19 -3.66
N ALA A 176 6.24 12.94 -3.45
CA ALA A 176 6.80 12.62 -2.14
C ALA A 176 7.05 13.89 -1.30
N PHE A 177 7.00 13.75 0.02
CA PHE A 177 7.30 14.82 0.98
C PHE A 177 8.24 14.31 2.06
N HIS A 178 9.24 15.13 2.46
CA HIS A 178 10.19 14.74 3.51
C HIS A 178 10.77 15.96 4.21
N GLY A 179 11.13 15.82 5.48
CA GLY A 179 11.91 16.81 6.21
C GLY A 179 13.41 16.53 6.06
N ASP A 180 14.25 17.57 5.92
CA ASP A 180 15.70 17.39 5.75
C ASP A 180 16.43 17.07 7.06
N LYS A 181 15.76 17.22 8.21
CA LYS A 181 16.25 16.87 9.55
C LYS A 181 15.58 15.63 10.13
N ASP A 182 15.00 14.81 9.28
CA ASP A 182 14.38 13.56 9.72
C ASP A 182 15.44 12.56 10.18
N THR A 183 15.43 12.25 11.48
CA THR A 183 16.35 11.30 12.12
C THR A 183 15.73 9.92 12.34
N ALA A 184 14.42 9.76 12.11
CA ALA A 184 13.72 8.49 12.23
C ALA A 184 13.70 7.73 10.89
N VAL A 185 13.42 8.46 9.81
CA VAL A 185 13.49 7.96 8.42
C VAL A 185 14.38 8.94 7.64
N PRO A 186 15.59 8.57 7.27
CA PRO A 186 16.49 9.46 6.51
C PRO A 186 15.85 9.94 5.21
N LEU A 187 16.11 11.23 4.85
CA LEU A 187 15.61 11.84 3.61
C LEU A 187 15.90 10.99 2.36
N GLU A 188 17.03 10.31 2.37
CA GLU A 188 17.49 9.44 1.29
C GLU A 188 16.49 8.34 0.97
N GLU A 189 15.67 7.91 1.93
CA GLU A 189 14.66 6.89 1.73
C GLU A 189 13.58 7.32 0.71
N SER A 190 13.21 8.60 0.71
CA SER A 190 12.28 9.15 -0.30
C SER A 190 13.01 9.64 -1.55
N SER A 191 14.13 10.35 -1.39
CA SER A 191 14.80 11.00 -2.52
C SER A 191 15.32 9.98 -3.54
N ARG A 192 15.94 8.88 -3.10
CA ARG A 192 16.45 7.81 -3.98
C ARG A 192 15.33 7.15 -4.82
N LEU A 193 14.10 7.08 -4.30
CA LEU A 193 12.97 6.50 -5.05
C LEU A 193 12.47 7.45 -6.13
N VAL A 194 12.37 8.75 -5.80
CA VAL A 194 12.00 9.78 -6.78
C VAL A 194 13.06 9.93 -7.86
N ASP A 195 14.35 9.88 -7.49
CA ASP A 195 15.46 9.96 -8.45
C ASP A 195 15.47 8.72 -9.36
N GLU A 196 15.19 7.53 -8.81
CA GLU A 196 15.06 6.32 -9.62
C GLU A 196 13.90 6.42 -10.62
N LEU A 197 12.73 6.94 -10.20
CA LEU A 197 11.62 7.18 -11.10
C LEU A 197 11.98 8.16 -12.23
N LYS A 198 12.65 9.27 -11.91
CA LYS A 198 13.13 10.23 -12.90
C LYS A 198 14.14 9.60 -13.86
N ARG A 199 15.06 8.79 -13.35
CA ARG A 199 16.05 8.05 -14.16
C ARG A 199 15.37 7.10 -15.14
N GLN A 200 14.19 6.57 -14.78
CA GLN A 200 13.37 5.72 -15.65
C GLN A 200 12.43 6.51 -16.58
N GLY A 201 12.55 7.82 -16.62
CA GLY A 201 11.78 8.70 -17.51
C GLY A 201 10.45 9.18 -16.95
N ASN A 202 10.16 8.98 -15.65
CA ASN A 202 8.97 9.53 -15.04
C ASN A 202 9.10 11.06 -14.88
N THR A 203 8.36 11.82 -15.68
CA THR A 203 8.33 13.29 -15.64
C THR A 203 7.36 13.86 -14.60
N GLN A 204 6.55 13.00 -13.96
CA GLN A 204 5.53 13.38 -12.98
C GLN A 204 5.93 13.04 -11.54
N ALA A 205 7.15 12.47 -11.36
CA ALA A 205 7.70 12.19 -10.04
C ALA A 205 8.41 13.42 -9.47
N LYS A 206 8.01 13.86 -8.28
CA LYS A 206 8.63 14.99 -7.58
C LYS A 206 8.68 14.76 -6.06
N ILE A 207 9.56 15.50 -5.40
CA ILE A 207 9.67 15.54 -3.95
C ILE A 207 9.66 16.99 -3.47
N THR A 208 8.93 17.25 -2.38
CA THR A 208 9.05 18.48 -1.60
C THR A 208 9.85 18.16 -0.35
N ILE A 209 10.97 18.86 -0.19
CA ILE A 209 11.81 18.76 0.99
C ILE A 209 11.53 19.97 1.85
N TYR A 210 11.19 19.76 3.12
CA TYR A 210 10.96 20.83 4.09
C TYR A 210 12.27 21.11 4.84
N PRO A 211 12.86 22.31 4.67
CA PRO A 211 14.09 22.68 5.36
C PRO A 211 13.85 22.81 6.87
N ASP A 212 14.82 22.34 7.66
CA ASP A 212 14.83 22.34 9.13
C ASP A 212 13.65 21.59 9.79
N VAL A 213 12.95 20.72 9.04
CA VAL A 213 11.84 19.91 9.53
C VAL A 213 12.31 18.47 9.78
N GLY A 214 11.97 17.93 10.95
CA GLY A 214 12.23 16.53 11.32
C GLY A 214 11.17 15.57 10.77
N HIS A 215 10.98 14.43 11.47
CA HIS A 215 10.12 13.34 11.02
C HIS A 215 8.65 13.75 10.82
N ASN A 216 8.12 14.68 11.59
CA ASN A 216 6.71 15.09 11.53
C ASN A 216 6.36 16.03 10.36
N CYS A 217 7.07 15.95 9.24
CA CYS A 217 6.81 16.76 8.04
C CYS A 217 5.38 16.62 7.47
N TRP A 218 4.67 15.56 7.84
CA TRP A 218 3.24 15.38 7.48
C TRP A 218 2.35 16.52 7.99
N SER A 219 2.74 17.16 9.11
CA SER A 219 2.00 18.31 9.63
C SER A 219 1.97 19.46 8.63
N GLU A 220 3.04 19.66 7.88
CA GLU A 220 3.11 20.64 6.81
C GLU A 220 2.50 20.12 5.51
N ALA A 221 2.79 18.88 5.12
CA ALA A 221 2.34 18.32 3.86
C ALA A 221 0.80 18.27 3.75
N TYR A 222 0.10 17.84 4.79
CA TYR A 222 -1.37 17.75 4.79
C TYR A 222 -2.09 19.07 5.05
N LYS A 223 -1.39 20.15 5.45
CA LYS A 223 -1.98 21.50 5.53
C LYS A 223 -2.19 22.12 4.15
N VAL A 224 -1.42 21.70 3.15
CA VAL A 224 -1.37 22.35 1.85
C VAL A 224 -2.55 21.89 0.99
N PRO A 225 -3.54 22.77 0.67
CA PRO A 225 -4.65 22.42 -0.24
C PRO A 225 -4.17 21.85 -1.58
N LYS A 226 -3.01 22.33 -2.06
CA LYS A 226 -2.37 21.89 -3.31
C LYS A 226 -2.09 20.39 -3.38
N LEU A 227 -1.91 19.70 -2.23
CA LEU A 227 -1.72 18.25 -2.24
C LEU A 227 -2.98 17.55 -2.76
N TYR A 228 -4.13 17.92 -2.22
CA TYR A 228 -5.40 17.30 -2.63
C TYR A 228 -5.80 17.72 -4.04
N GLU A 229 -5.61 19.00 -4.40
CA GLU A 229 -5.82 19.49 -5.77
C GLU A 229 -4.96 18.72 -6.77
N TRP A 230 -3.68 18.50 -6.42
CA TRP A 230 -2.76 17.75 -7.25
C TRP A 230 -3.19 16.29 -7.38
N LEU A 231 -3.55 15.59 -6.30
CA LEU A 231 -4.08 14.23 -6.39
C LEU A 231 -5.27 14.19 -7.34
N LEU A 232 -6.27 15.05 -7.10
CA LEU A 232 -7.52 15.08 -7.86
C LEU A 232 -7.36 15.52 -9.33
N SER A 233 -6.24 16.15 -9.69
CA SER A 233 -5.92 16.50 -11.09
C SER A 233 -5.47 15.32 -11.94
N HIS A 234 -5.16 14.17 -11.33
CA HIS A 234 -4.73 12.97 -12.01
C HIS A 234 -5.89 11.98 -12.19
N GLN A 235 -5.89 11.30 -13.31
CA GLN A 235 -6.79 10.20 -13.59
C GLN A 235 -5.96 9.04 -14.14
N ARG A 236 -6.36 7.83 -13.82
CA ARG A 236 -5.77 6.63 -14.40
C ARG A 236 -6.12 6.59 -15.88
N VAL A 237 -5.14 6.38 -16.72
CA VAL A 237 -5.37 6.14 -18.14
C VAL A 237 -5.82 4.68 -18.29
N ASP A 238 -7.04 4.50 -18.74
CA ASP A 238 -7.54 3.16 -19.08
C ASP A 238 -6.85 2.72 -20.38
N LEU A 239 -5.82 1.90 -20.24
CA LEU A 239 -5.10 1.36 -21.39
C LEU A 239 -5.93 0.32 -22.17
N SER A 240 -7.02 -0.21 -21.60
CA SER A 240 -7.90 -1.16 -22.31
C SER A 240 -8.69 -0.52 -23.47
N ALA A 241 -8.81 0.81 -23.46
CA ALA A 241 -9.43 1.56 -24.55
C ALA A 241 -8.47 1.85 -25.74
N LEU A 242 -7.19 1.44 -25.64
CA LEU A 242 -6.17 1.67 -26.67
C LEU A 242 -5.86 0.41 -27.50
N PHE A 243 -6.52 -0.71 -27.17
CA PHE A 243 -6.44 -1.99 -27.87
C PHE A 243 -7.85 -2.52 -28.16
#